data_478803e7b81e284fd01e40fb336fdfba
#
_entry.id   478803e7b81e284fd01e40fb336fdfba
#
_cell.length_a   1.000
_cell.length_b   1.000
_cell.length_c   1.000
_cell.angle_alpha   90.00
_cell.angle_beta   90.00
_cell.angle_gamma   90.00
#
_symmetry.space_group_name_H-M   'P 1'
#
loop_
_entity.id
_entity.type
_entity.pdbx_description
1 polymer ?
#
loop_
_entity_poly.entity_id
_entity_poly.type
_entity_poly.pdbx_seq_one_letter_code
_entity_poly.pdbx_strand_id
1 'polypeptide(L)'
;QSIFYDKEKNIFNYHLIPLKSFGGIRIKIFFFDESARRNYRKAFPNDPIDGFKVYRDGIIATPFAETNEIQDLKRDILGIDKRVYQDIFNRISTREFLGVIDITKNGNPQIIDATNRQDFVDNDEYREMKKFIITQLNALQDYKVEMRQAKRDNAQEGLKAASDDISSLVEAFNDIVAQKPELKQTVEPLIKQVRKTGRSVKTAISEQKKALEDFTRKENIYMSIMSLQQFAINI
;
A
#
# COMPACT_ATOMS: atom_id res chain seq x y z
N GLN A 1 -2.80 -22.47 0.19
CA GLN A 1 -2.03 -21.50 -0.59
C GLN A 1 -1.37 -20.53 0.37
N SER A 2 -0.07 -20.44 0.36
CA SER A 2 0.63 -19.49 1.22
C SER A 2 1.56 -18.66 0.35
N ILE A 3 1.35 -17.34 0.40
CA ILE A 3 2.33 -16.38 -0.07
C ILE A 3 3.22 -16.09 1.12
N PHE A 4 4.53 -16.21 0.93
CA PHE A 4 5.52 -15.87 1.94
C PHE A 4 6.26 -14.63 1.48
N TYR A 5 6.28 -13.62 2.34
CA TYR A 5 7.16 -12.49 2.16
C TYR A 5 8.51 -12.80 2.81
N ASP A 6 9.55 -12.85 1.99
CA ASP A 6 10.93 -12.97 2.46
C ASP A 6 11.47 -11.56 2.76
N LYS A 7 11.52 -11.21 4.05
CA LYS A 7 11.97 -9.90 4.51
C LYS A 7 13.45 -9.61 4.19
N GLU A 8 14.28 -10.66 4.15
CA GLU A 8 15.71 -10.50 3.88
C GLU A 8 15.99 -10.18 2.42
N LYS A 9 15.20 -10.76 1.51
CA LYS A 9 15.35 -10.59 0.07
C LYS A 9 14.41 -9.55 -0.53
N ASN A 10 13.49 -9.01 0.28
CA ASN A 10 12.44 -8.07 -0.17
C ASN A 10 11.60 -8.61 -1.35
N ILE A 11 11.32 -9.91 -1.34
CA ILE A 11 10.55 -10.59 -2.38
C ILE A 11 9.42 -11.41 -1.80
N PHE A 12 8.32 -11.53 -2.56
CA PHE A 12 7.26 -12.47 -2.27
C PHE A 12 7.57 -13.81 -2.96
N ASN A 13 7.67 -14.86 -2.18
CA ASN A 13 7.72 -16.23 -2.66
C ASN A 13 6.32 -16.84 -2.69
N TYR A 14 6.02 -17.65 -3.68
CA TYR A 14 4.73 -18.34 -3.80
C TYR A 14 4.93 -19.81 -4.16
N HIS A 15 4.07 -20.65 -3.62
CA HIS A 15 3.94 -22.03 -4.04
C HIS A 15 2.79 -22.17 -5.06
N LEU A 16 3.10 -22.70 -6.24
CA LEU A 16 2.09 -23.07 -7.21
C LEU A 16 1.35 -24.31 -6.71
N ILE A 17 0.06 -24.14 -6.41
CA ILE A 17 -0.82 -25.27 -6.16
C ILE A 17 -1.55 -25.54 -7.47
N PRO A 18 -1.53 -26.76 -8.00
CA PRO A 18 -2.27 -27.09 -9.23
C PRO A 18 -3.76 -26.81 -8.98
N LEU A 19 -4.31 -25.92 -9.77
CA LEU A 19 -5.74 -25.60 -9.77
C LEU A 19 -6.43 -26.53 -10.76
N LYS A 20 -7.65 -26.95 -10.44
CA LYS A 20 -8.36 -27.94 -11.24
C LYS A 20 -8.85 -27.40 -12.58
N SER A 21 -9.05 -26.10 -12.70
CA SER A 21 -9.71 -25.45 -13.84
C SER A 21 -8.78 -24.72 -14.79
N PHE A 22 -7.68 -24.15 -14.30
CA PHE A 22 -6.67 -23.52 -15.15
C PHE A 22 -5.27 -23.99 -14.78
N GLY A 23 -4.32 -23.88 -15.74
CA GLY A 23 -2.97 -24.37 -15.59
C GLY A 23 -2.03 -23.40 -14.91
N GLY A 24 -0.71 -23.60 -15.10
CA GLY A 24 0.32 -22.75 -14.51
C GLY A 24 0.27 -21.33 -15.04
N ILE A 25 0.35 -20.36 -14.13
CA ILE A 25 0.51 -18.94 -14.43
C ILE A 25 1.72 -18.39 -13.68
N ARG A 26 2.39 -17.41 -14.27
CA ARG A 26 3.46 -16.66 -13.62
C ARG A 26 2.99 -15.24 -13.38
N ILE A 27 3.04 -14.78 -12.13
CA ILE A 27 2.64 -13.44 -11.76
C ILE A 27 3.86 -12.72 -11.19
N LYS A 28 4.14 -11.51 -11.68
CA LYS A 28 5.10 -10.58 -11.10
C LYS A 28 4.39 -9.28 -10.78
N ILE A 29 4.52 -8.80 -9.56
CA ILE A 29 3.91 -7.54 -9.11
C ILE A 29 5.00 -6.65 -8.53
N PHE A 30 5.11 -5.43 -9.05
CA PHE A 30 5.97 -4.37 -8.56
C PHE A 30 5.07 -3.31 -7.92
N PHE A 31 5.07 -3.27 -6.59
CA PHE A 31 4.26 -2.32 -5.84
C PHE A 31 4.97 -0.98 -5.70
N PHE A 32 4.25 0.12 -5.91
CA PHE A 32 4.76 1.47 -5.76
C PHE A 32 4.50 1.99 -4.35
N ASP A 33 5.56 2.30 -3.61
CA ASP A 33 5.43 3.18 -2.46
C ASP A 33 5.08 4.62 -2.91
N GLU A 34 4.81 5.51 -1.97
CA GLU A 34 4.41 6.87 -2.29
C GLU A 34 5.47 7.64 -3.11
N SER A 35 6.74 7.41 -2.82
CA SER A 35 7.88 8.01 -3.53
C SER A 35 8.00 7.45 -4.95
N ALA A 36 7.99 6.14 -5.10
CA ALA A 36 8.04 5.44 -6.38
C ALA A 36 6.86 5.83 -7.27
N ARG A 37 5.65 5.91 -6.71
CA ARG A 37 4.44 6.34 -7.43
C ARG A 37 4.55 7.78 -7.94
N ARG A 38 5.14 8.67 -7.16
CA ARG A 38 5.37 10.07 -7.57
C ARG A 38 6.36 10.16 -8.71
N ASN A 39 7.46 9.40 -8.64
CA ASN A 39 8.47 9.34 -9.69
C ASN A 39 7.91 8.69 -10.96
N TYR A 40 7.15 7.62 -10.82
CA TYR A 40 6.49 6.95 -11.93
C TYR A 40 5.55 7.89 -12.70
N ARG A 41 4.70 8.64 -12.00
CA ARG A 41 3.78 9.61 -12.63
C ARG A 41 4.51 10.73 -13.37
N LYS A 42 5.69 11.13 -12.91
CA LYS A 42 6.54 12.10 -13.60
C LYS A 42 7.16 11.51 -14.87
N ALA A 43 7.56 10.24 -14.83
CA ALA A 43 8.18 9.54 -15.94
C ALA A 43 7.17 9.16 -17.04
N PHE A 44 5.93 8.83 -16.66
CA PHE A 44 4.86 8.38 -17.57
C PHE A 44 3.58 9.21 -17.39
N PRO A 45 3.59 10.50 -17.74
CA PRO A 45 2.45 11.39 -17.52
C PRO A 45 1.24 11.06 -18.41
N ASN A 46 1.48 10.63 -19.65
CA ASN A 46 0.46 10.44 -20.68
C ASN A 46 0.14 8.96 -20.98
N ASP A 47 1.11 8.07 -20.75
CA ASP A 47 1.01 6.64 -21.08
C ASP A 47 1.27 5.79 -19.83
N PRO A 48 0.30 5.70 -18.92
CA PRO A 48 0.47 4.92 -17.71
C PRO A 48 0.53 3.42 -18.04
N ILE A 49 1.59 2.77 -17.54
CA ILE A 49 1.80 1.32 -17.68
C ILE A 49 1.41 0.52 -16.44
N ASP A 50 0.79 1.16 -15.46
CA ASP A 50 0.32 0.57 -14.21
C ASP A 50 -0.82 -0.46 -14.42
N GLY A 51 -1.16 -1.19 -13.34
CA GLY A 51 -2.10 -2.29 -13.38
C GLY A 51 -1.51 -3.59 -13.94
N PHE A 52 -2.36 -4.57 -14.19
CA PHE A 52 -1.95 -5.85 -14.77
C PHE A 52 -1.89 -5.82 -16.30
N LYS A 53 -0.85 -6.45 -16.83
CA LYS A 53 -0.71 -6.80 -18.23
C LYS A 53 -0.61 -8.31 -18.36
N VAL A 54 -1.45 -8.91 -19.19
CA VAL A 54 -1.45 -10.34 -19.44
C VAL A 54 -0.74 -10.64 -20.74
N TYR A 55 0.28 -11.50 -20.67
CA TYR A 55 1.00 -12.02 -21.82
C TYR A 55 0.65 -13.47 -22.01
N ARG A 56 0.41 -13.85 -23.25
CA ARG A 56 0.22 -15.23 -23.68
C ARG A 56 1.26 -15.62 -24.71
N ASP A 57 2.08 -16.60 -24.36
CA ASP A 57 3.21 -17.03 -25.21
C ASP A 57 4.12 -15.85 -25.63
N GLY A 58 4.34 -14.88 -24.71
CA GLY A 58 5.16 -13.69 -24.91
C GLY A 58 4.47 -12.53 -25.67
N ILE A 59 3.22 -12.71 -26.11
CA ILE A 59 2.44 -11.67 -26.79
C ILE A 59 1.42 -11.08 -25.81
N ILE A 60 1.27 -9.75 -25.80
CA ILE A 60 0.27 -9.10 -24.96
C ILE A 60 -1.13 -9.52 -25.41
N ALA A 61 -1.89 -10.09 -24.49
CA ALA A 61 -3.23 -10.61 -24.76
C ALA A 61 -4.34 -9.60 -24.39
N THR A 62 -3.97 -8.51 -23.75
CA THR A 62 -4.92 -7.47 -23.34
C THR A 62 -4.42 -6.10 -23.79
N PRO A 63 -5.29 -5.25 -24.38
CA PRO A 63 -4.89 -4.00 -25.00
C PRO A 63 -4.71 -2.90 -23.95
N PHE A 64 -3.65 -3.00 -23.16
CA PHE A 64 -3.30 -1.95 -22.19
C PHE A 64 -2.57 -0.75 -22.79
N ALA A 65 -2.40 -0.72 -24.10
CA ALA A 65 -1.51 0.21 -24.75
C ALA A 65 -2.20 1.29 -25.60
N GLU A 66 -3.53 1.34 -25.64
CA GLU A 66 -4.21 2.37 -26.45
C GLU A 66 -4.65 3.57 -25.61
N THR A 67 -4.10 4.71 -25.98
CA THR A 67 -4.33 6.04 -25.40
C THR A 67 -5.68 6.65 -25.80
N ASN A 68 -6.82 6.05 -25.40
CA ASN A 68 -8.14 6.61 -25.66
C ASN A 68 -8.96 6.74 -24.38
N GLU A 69 -9.92 7.67 -24.35
CA GLU A 69 -10.81 7.98 -23.21
C GLU A 69 -11.56 6.77 -22.61
N ILE A 70 -11.62 5.64 -23.32
CA ILE A 70 -12.20 4.37 -22.89
C ILE A 70 -11.24 3.56 -22.02
N GLN A 71 -10.02 4.01 -21.81
CA GLN A 71 -8.93 3.28 -21.15
C GLN A 71 -9.20 2.91 -19.70
N ASP A 72 -9.91 3.72 -18.94
CA ASP A 72 -10.13 3.45 -17.52
C ASP A 72 -10.91 2.15 -17.29
N LEU A 73 -11.81 1.78 -18.18
CA LEU A 73 -12.54 0.50 -18.14
C LEU A 73 -11.67 -0.68 -18.58
N LYS A 74 -10.79 -0.46 -19.58
CA LYS A 74 -9.89 -1.51 -20.10
C LYS A 74 -8.70 -1.78 -19.17
N ARG A 75 -8.29 -0.81 -18.37
CA ARG A 75 -7.21 -0.96 -17.36
C ARG A 75 -7.59 -1.90 -16.22
N ASP A 76 -8.85 -1.98 -15.89
CA ASP A 76 -9.35 -2.78 -14.77
C ASP A 76 -10.06 -4.06 -15.21
N ILE A 77 -9.45 -4.81 -16.12
CA ILE A 77 -9.96 -6.10 -16.60
C ILE A 77 -10.33 -7.05 -15.46
N LEU A 78 -9.58 -6.99 -14.36
CA LEU A 78 -9.81 -7.83 -13.19
C LEU A 78 -10.86 -7.26 -12.22
N GLY A 79 -11.38 -6.05 -12.47
CA GLY A 79 -12.31 -5.37 -11.56
C GLY A 79 -11.68 -4.95 -10.25
N ILE A 80 -10.37 -4.65 -10.25
CA ILE A 80 -9.60 -4.30 -9.04
C ILE A 80 -10.06 -2.95 -8.51
N ASP A 81 -10.16 -1.94 -9.36
CA ASP A 81 -10.54 -0.59 -8.96
C ASP A 81 -12.00 -0.52 -8.51
N LYS A 82 -12.88 -1.35 -9.07
CA LYS A 82 -14.25 -1.51 -8.55
C LYS A 82 -14.27 -1.96 -7.08
N ARG A 83 -13.32 -2.78 -6.67
CA ARG A 83 -13.19 -3.25 -5.29
C ARG A 83 -12.65 -2.16 -4.36
N VAL A 84 -11.88 -1.19 -4.87
CA VAL A 84 -11.35 -0.08 -4.08
C VAL A 84 -12.49 0.75 -3.49
N TYR A 85 -13.60 0.91 -4.19
CA TYR A 85 -14.78 1.60 -3.67
C TYR A 85 -15.41 0.92 -2.44
N GLN A 86 -15.11 -0.35 -2.19
CA GLN A 86 -15.60 -1.07 -1.01
C GLN A 86 -14.73 -0.84 0.24
N ASP A 87 -13.45 -0.46 0.04
CA ASP A 87 -12.51 -0.15 1.11
C ASP A 87 -11.37 0.71 0.55
N ILE A 88 -11.62 2.00 0.45
CA ILE A 88 -10.73 2.98 -0.21
C ILE A 88 -9.35 3.05 0.46
N PHE A 89 -9.28 2.81 1.76
CA PHE A 89 -8.06 3.00 2.54
C PHE A 89 -7.12 1.79 2.53
N ASN A 90 -7.68 0.61 2.46
CA ASN A 90 -6.91 -0.62 2.61
C ASN A 90 -6.70 -1.35 1.29
N ARG A 91 -7.60 -1.23 0.32
CA ARG A 91 -7.47 -1.93 -0.96
C ARG A 91 -6.43 -1.29 -1.87
N ILE A 92 -5.80 -2.12 -2.69
CA ILE A 92 -4.81 -1.71 -3.68
C ILE A 92 -5.54 -1.35 -4.97
N SER A 93 -5.28 -0.13 -5.48
CA SER A 93 -5.72 0.31 -6.81
C SER A 93 -4.75 -0.16 -7.89
N THR A 94 -5.23 -0.31 -9.12
CA THR A 94 -4.39 -0.58 -10.30
C THR A 94 -3.28 0.45 -10.46
N ARG A 95 -3.46 1.66 -9.96
CA ARG A 95 -2.48 2.77 -10.02
C ARG A 95 -1.35 2.67 -9.00
N GLU A 96 -1.35 1.64 -8.15
CA GLU A 96 -0.34 1.45 -7.10
C GLU A 96 0.67 0.36 -7.44
N PHE A 97 0.52 -0.33 -8.57
CA PHE A 97 1.43 -1.40 -8.97
C PHE A 97 1.56 -1.55 -10.49
N LEU A 98 2.65 -2.18 -10.88
CA LEU A 98 2.83 -2.76 -12.21
C LEU A 98 2.80 -4.29 -12.05
N GLY A 99 1.85 -4.93 -12.70
CA GLY A 99 1.69 -6.38 -12.67
C GLY A 99 1.88 -7.00 -14.05
N VAL A 100 2.62 -8.09 -14.11
CA VAL A 100 2.79 -8.91 -15.33
C VAL A 100 2.29 -10.31 -15.02
N ILE A 101 1.39 -10.80 -15.86
CA ILE A 101 0.86 -12.16 -15.81
C ILE A 101 1.26 -12.85 -17.10
N ASP A 102 2.06 -13.90 -16.98
CA ASP A 102 2.45 -14.76 -18.12
C ASP A 102 1.68 -16.06 -18.07
N ILE A 103 1.00 -16.38 -19.16
CA ILE A 103 0.35 -17.67 -19.41
C ILE A 103 0.82 -18.25 -20.73
N THR A 104 0.69 -19.56 -20.89
CA THR A 104 0.95 -20.22 -22.18
C THR A 104 -0.29 -20.92 -22.69
N LYS A 105 -0.44 -20.99 -23.99
CA LYS A 105 -1.55 -21.71 -24.64
C LYS A 105 -1.54 -23.19 -24.29
N ASN A 106 -0.36 -23.79 -24.25
CA ASN A 106 -0.20 -25.21 -23.91
C ASN A 106 -0.53 -25.47 -22.43
N GLY A 107 -0.14 -24.55 -21.53
CA GLY A 107 -0.42 -24.67 -20.09
C GLY A 107 -1.86 -24.32 -19.72
N ASN A 108 -2.53 -23.51 -20.53
CA ASN A 108 -3.90 -23.02 -20.29
C ASN A 108 -4.75 -23.13 -21.57
N PRO A 109 -5.00 -24.33 -22.11
CA PRO A 109 -5.72 -24.49 -23.38
C PRO A 109 -7.18 -24.02 -23.31
N GLN A 110 -7.78 -24.04 -22.14
CA GLN A 110 -9.17 -23.62 -21.93
C GLN A 110 -9.33 -22.10 -21.79
N ILE A 111 -8.25 -21.36 -21.55
CA ILE A 111 -8.30 -19.88 -21.59
C ILE A 111 -8.16 -19.49 -23.06
N ILE A 112 -9.27 -19.09 -23.68
CA ILE A 112 -9.39 -18.86 -25.11
C ILE A 112 -9.32 -17.37 -25.41
N ASP A 113 -8.50 -16.97 -26.40
CA ASP A 113 -8.44 -15.58 -26.85
C ASP A 113 -9.77 -15.17 -27.49
N ALA A 114 -10.27 -13.99 -27.15
CA ALA A 114 -11.44 -13.44 -27.82
C ALA A 114 -11.10 -13.10 -29.29
N THR A 115 -12.11 -13.15 -30.15
CA THR A 115 -11.94 -12.97 -31.62
C THR A 115 -11.34 -11.60 -31.95
N ASN A 116 -11.63 -10.57 -31.15
CA ASN A 116 -11.09 -9.23 -31.29
C ASN A 116 -9.67 -9.07 -30.71
N ARG A 117 -9.10 -10.12 -30.14
CA ARG A 117 -7.78 -10.12 -29.44
C ARG A 117 -7.63 -9.06 -28.36
N GLN A 118 -8.74 -8.60 -27.82
CA GLN A 118 -8.74 -7.53 -26.81
C GLN A 118 -8.95 -8.06 -25.39
N ASP A 119 -9.30 -9.33 -25.21
CA ASP A 119 -9.48 -10.02 -23.93
C ASP A 119 -9.53 -11.54 -24.18
N PHE A 120 -9.84 -12.29 -23.15
CA PHE A 120 -10.17 -13.71 -23.21
C PHE A 120 -11.68 -13.92 -23.22
N VAL A 121 -12.11 -15.05 -23.76
CA VAL A 121 -13.51 -15.49 -23.66
C VAL A 121 -13.85 -15.67 -22.18
N ASP A 122 -14.98 -15.10 -21.74
CA ASP A 122 -15.43 -15.17 -20.35
C ASP A 122 -16.03 -16.56 -20.04
N ASN A 123 -15.15 -17.53 -19.83
CA ASN A 123 -15.46 -18.90 -19.40
C ASN A 123 -15.09 -19.12 -17.92
N ASP A 124 -15.39 -20.31 -17.41
CA ASP A 124 -15.17 -20.63 -16.00
C ASP A 124 -13.69 -20.63 -15.63
N GLU A 125 -12.82 -21.14 -16.51
CA GLU A 125 -11.38 -21.18 -16.29
C GLU A 125 -10.78 -19.78 -16.20
N TYR A 126 -11.20 -18.87 -17.06
CA TYR A 126 -10.77 -17.47 -17.00
C TYR A 126 -11.30 -16.75 -15.76
N ARG A 127 -12.57 -16.99 -15.36
CA ARG A 127 -13.15 -16.44 -14.13
C ARG A 127 -12.41 -16.94 -12.90
N GLU A 128 -12.04 -18.22 -12.85
CA GLU A 128 -11.26 -18.78 -11.74
C GLU A 128 -9.83 -18.22 -11.70
N MET A 129 -9.19 -18.03 -12.84
CA MET A 129 -7.91 -17.35 -12.91
C MET A 129 -8.01 -15.92 -12.38
N LYS A 130 -9.03 -15.16 -12.78
CA LYS A 130 -9.28 -13.81 -12.23
C LYS A 130 -9.46 -13.83 -10.71
N LYS A 131 -10.27 -14.73 -10.17
CA LYS A 131 -10.47 -14.90 -8.72
C LYS A 131 -9.16 -15.21 -8.01
N PHE A 132 -8.34 -16.11 -8.58
CA PHE A 132 -7.04 -16.45 -8.03
C PHE A 132 -6.13 -15.21 -7.94
N ILE A 133 -5.99 -14.44 -9.02
CA ILE A 133 -5.17 -13.23 -9.04
C ILE A 133 -5.65 -12.21 -7.98
N ILE A 134 -6.95 -12.03 -7.85
CA ILE A 134 -7.55 -11.16 -6.84
C ILE A 134 -7.22 -11.64 -5.42
N THR A 135 -7.21 -12.96 -5.19
CA THR A 135 -6.83 -13.52 -3.89
C THR A 135 -5.36 -13.23 -3.56
N GLN A 136 -4.48 -13.27 -4.55
CA GLN A 136 -3.08 -12.90 -4.35
C GLN A 136 -2.92 -11.39 -4.02
N LEU A 137 -3.71 -10.54 -4.66
CA LEU A 137 -3.73 -9.11 -4.34
C LEU A 137 -4.22 -8.82 -2.91
N ASN A 138 -5.11 -9.64 -2.36
CA ASN A 138 -5.54 -9.48 -0.97
C ASN A 138 -4.37 -9.69 0.00
N ALA A 139 -3.53 -10.70 -0.21
CA ALA A 139 -2.34 -10.91 0.61
C ALA A 139 -1.36 -9.73 0.54
N LEU A 140 -1.19 -9.13 -0.65
CA LEU A 140 -0.38 -7.92 -0.82
C LEU A 140 -1.00 -6.71 -0.12
N GLN A 141 -2.32 -6.64 -0.06
CA GLN A 141 -3.07 -5.62 0.65
C GLN A 141 -2.84 -5.69 2.16
N ASP A 142 -2.90 -6.90 2.74
CA ASP A 142 -2.63 -7.10 4.16
C ASP A 142 -1.22 -6.62 4.52
N TYR A 143 -0.23 -6.95 3.70
CA TYR A 143 1.13 -6.42 3.82
C TYR A 143 1.20 -4.88 3.77
N LYS A 144 0.45 -4.24 2.86
CA LYS A 144 0.38 -2.77 2.77
C LYS A 144 -0.15 -2.15 4.08
N VAL A 145 -1.16 -2.77 4.69
CA VAL A 145 -1.72 -2.33 5.98
C VAL A 145 -0.68 -2.47 7.10
N GLU A 146 -0.03 -3.62 7.19
CA GLU A 146 1.03 -3.87 8.18
C GLU A 146 2.19 -2.88 8.05
N MET A 147 2.68 -2.64 6.83
CA MET A 147 3.75 -1.68 6.57
C MET A 147 3.36 -0.24 6.97
N ARG A 148 2.11 0.13 6.74
CA ARG A 148 1.60 1.44 7.16
C ARG A 148 1.56 1.56 8.67
N GLN A 149 1.10 0.52 9.35
CA GLN A 149 1.06 0.47 10.79
C GLN A 149 2.47 0.53 11.39
N ALA A 150 3.40 -0.28 10.91
CA ALA A 150 4.78 -0.28 11.36
C ALA A 150 5.46 1.10 11.20
N LYS A 151 5.21 1.82 10.10
CA LYS A 151 5.71 3.19 9.91
C LYS A 151 5.15 4.17 10.93
N ARG A 152 3.86 4.02 11.31
CA ARG A 152 3.21 4.85 12.34
C ARG A 152 3.82 4.58 13.70
N ASP A 153 3.98 3.31 14.07
CA ASP A 153 4.50 2.89 15.35
C ASP A 153 5.96 3.36 15.53
N ASN A 154 6.81 3.18 14.52
CA ASN A 154 8.19 3.68 14.54
C ASN A 154 8.26 5.21 14.67
N ALA A 155 7.36 5.96 14.02
CA ALA A 155 7.31 7.41 14.17
C ALA A 155 6.91 7.84 15.59
N GLN A 156 5.97 7.13 16.21
CA GLN A 156 5.56 7.39 17.59
C GLN A 156 6.67 7.07 18.60
N GLU A 157 7.35 5.92 18.42
CA GLU A 157 8.50 5.53 19.25
C GLU A 157 9.63 6.56 19.14
N GLY A 158 9.97 7.01 17.94
CA GLY A 158 10.99 8.04 17.74
C GLY A 158 10.65 9.36 18.43
N LEU A 159 9.41 9.80 18.38
CA LEU A 159 8.96 11.00 19.07
C LEU A 159 8.96 10.85 20.60
N LYS A 160 8.60 9.67 21.09
CA LYS A 160 8.65 9.36 22.53
C LYS A 160 10.09 9.36 23.02
N ALA A 161 11.01 8.68 22.33
CA ALA A 161 12.43 8.67 22.65
C ALA A 161 13.01 10.09 22.67
N ALA A 162 12.71 10.93 21.69
CA ALA A 162 13.16 12.32 21.67
C ALA A 162 12.61 13.12 22.86
N SER A 163 11.37 12.87 23.31
CA SER A 163 10.80 13.49 24.50
C SER A 163 11.51 13.06 25.78
N ASP A 164 11.88 11.78 25.89
CA ASP A 164 12.58 11.23 27.05
C ASP A 164 14.01 11.74 27.09
N ASP A 165 14.72 11.82 25.97
CA ASP A 165 16.07 12.39 25.86
C ASP A 165 16.09 13.86 26.30
N ILE A 166 15.10 14.66 25.87
CA ILE A 166 14.98 16.06 26.28
C ILE A 166 14.78 16.16 27.81
N SER A 167 14.01 15.28 28.40
CA SER A 167 13.77 15.24 29.84
C SER A 167 15.08 14.91 30.60
N SER A 168 15.82 13.90 30.13
CA SER A 168 17.11 13.50 30.68
C SER A 168 18.16 14.62 30.59
N LEU A 169 18.18 15.36 29.47
CA LEU A 169 19.06 16.53 29.31
C LEU A 169 18.74 17.63 30.34
N VAL A 170 17.46 17.89 30.59
CA VAL A 170 17.06 18.89 31.63
C VAL A 170 17.52 18.44 33.00
N GLU A 171 17.39 17.17 33.35
CA GLU A 171 17.85 16.60 34.60
C GLU A 171 19.38 16.75 34.74
N ALA A 172 20.14 16.35 33.71
CA ALA A 172 21.58 16.50 33.72
C ALA A 172 22.06 17.94 33.89
N PHE A 173 21.42 18.90 33.24
CA PHE A 173 21.72 20.32 33.45
C PHE A 173 21.39 20.80 34.85
N ASN A 174 20.30 20.36 35.46
CA ASN A 174 19.96 20.71 36.85
C ASN A 174 21.00 20.12 37.83
N ASP A 175 21.49 18.90 37.59
CA ASP A 175 22.53 18.27 38.40
C ASP A 175 23.87 19.03 38.31
N ILE A 176 24.24 19.49 37.11
CA ILE A 176 25.43 20.34 36.92
C ILE A 176 25.31 21.65 37.72
N VAL A 177 24.15 22.29 37.68
CA VAL A 177 23.90 23.54 38.46
C VAL A 177 23.90 23.26 39.96
N ALA A 178 23.43 22.11 40.41
CA ALA A 178 23.46 21.71 41.81
C ALA A 178 24.89 21.48 42.33
N GLN A 179 25.73 20.85 41.50
CA GLN A 179 27.14 20.57 41.84
C GLN A 179 28.06 21.80 41.71
N LYS A 180 27.75 22.72 40.78
CA LYS A 180 28.54 23.92 40.46
C LYS A 180 27.63 25.16 40.36
N PRO A 181 27.23 25.77 41.46
CA PRO A 181 26.28 26.93 41.49
C PRO A 181 26.80 28.14 40.68
N GLU A 182 28.09 28.29 40.51
CA GLU A 182 28.72 29.36 39.71
C GLU A 182 28.34 29.26 38.21
N LEU A 183 27.97 28.08 37.72
CA LEU A 183 27.57 27.87 36.31
C LEU A 183 26.09 28.20 36.08
N LYS A 184 25.33 28.49 37.11
CA LYS A 184 23.88 28.74 37.03
C LYS A 184 23.51 29.79 35.98
N GLN A 185 24.19 30.94 35.97
CA GLN A 185 23.91 32.02 35.03
C GLN A 185 24.12 31.60 33.55
N THR A 186 25.08 30.71 33.30
CA THR A 186 25.42 30.21 31.94
C THR A 186 24.48 29.09 31.49
N VAL A 187 24.09 28.22 32.45
CA VAL A 187 23.29 27.00 32.13
C VAL A 187 21.78 27.28 32.14
N GLU A 188 21.31 28.22 32.94
CA GLU A 188 19.89 28.53 33.04
C GLU A 188 19.21 28.93 31.72
N PRO A 189 19.83 29.74 30.84
CA PRO A 189 19.28 30.01 29.50
C PRO A 189 19.16 28.75 28.64
N LEU A 190 20.12 27.82 28.74
CA LEU A 190 20.14 26.54 28.00
C LEU A 190 19.00 25.65 28.51
N ILE A 191 18.84 25.52 29.84
CA ILE A 191 17.70 24.78 30.41
C ILE A 191 16.37 25.33 29.91
N LYS A 192 16.25 26.66 29.85
CA LYS A 192 15.02 27.32 29.38
C LYS A 192 14.73 27.02 27.93
N GLN A 193 15.78 27.00 27.10
CA GLN A 193 15.67 26.64 25.68
C GLN A 193 15.31 25.16 25.48
N VAL A 194 15.96 24.23 26.19
CA VAL A 194 15.69 22.79 26.13
C VAL A 194 14.26 22.51 26.62
N ARG A 195 13.80 23.14 27.71
CA ARG A 195 12.42 23.02 28.17
C ARG A 195 11.40 23.54 27.14
N LYS A 196 11.72 24.65 26.45
CA LYS A 196 10.88 25.17 25.36
C LYS A 196 10.75 24.15 24.22
N THR A 197 11.88 23.59 23.79
CA THR A 197 11.90 22.53 22.76
C THR A 197 11.10 21.31 23.21
N GLY A 198 11.27 20.87 24.46
CA GLY A 198 10.50 19.74 25.02
C GLY A 198 8.99 19.97 25.03
N ARG A 199 8.54 21.20 25.33
CA ARG A 199 7.10 21.54 25.21
C ARG A 199 6.62 21.45 23.75
N SER A 200 7.40 21.97 22.81
CA SER A 200 7.06 21.89 21.38
C SER A 200 6.96 20.45 20.90
N VAL A 201 7.88 19.58 21.30
CA VAL A 201 7.83 18.14 20.98
C VAL A 201 6.61 17.47 21.58
N LYS A 202 6.28 17.72 22.87
CA LYS A 202 5.06 17.19 23.51
C LYS A 202 3.78 17.66 22.82
N THR A 203 3.74 18.92 22.40
CA THR A 203 2.61 19.47 21.63
C THR A 203 2.49 18.73 20.28
N ALA A 204 3.59 18.57 19.55
CA ALA A 204 3.60 17.87 18.27
C ALA A 204 3.14 16.40 18.41
N ILE A 205 3.56 15.69 19.46
CA ILE A 205 3.09 14.33 19.78
C ILE A 205 1.57 14.31 19.98
N SER A 206 1.05 15.28 20.78
CA SER A 206 -0.38 15.37 21.06
C SER A 206 -1.21 15.69 19.81
N GLU A 207 -0.73 16.60 18.97
CA GLU A 207 -1.37 16.96 17.70
C GLU A 207 -1.35 15.78 16.72
N GLN A 208 -0.23 15.07 16.62
CA GLN A 208 -0.13 13.87 15.78
C GLN A 208 -1.09 12.78 16.25
N LYS A 209 -1.19 12.56 17.58
CA LYS A 209 -2.14 11.57 18.13
C LYS A 209 -3.58 11.95 17.80
N LYS A 210 -3.98 13.21 17.99
CA LYS A 210 -5.31 13.69 17.61
C LYS A 210 -5.59 13.53 16.12
N ALA A 211 -4.63 13.91 15.27
CA ALA A 211 -4.77 13.76 13.83
C ALA A 211 -4.96 12.29 13.42
N LEU A 212 -4.28 11.37 14.09
CA LEU A 212 -4.44 9.93 13.86
C LEU A 212 -5.82 9.42 14.31
N GLU A 213 -6.28 9.84 15.49
CA GLU A 213 -7.61 9.51 16.02
C GLU A 213 -8.71 10.04 15.09
N ASP A 214 -8.60 11.28 14.62
CA ASP A 214 -9.53 11.90 13.68
C ASP A 214 -9.52 11.19 12.32
N PHE A 215 -8.34 10.77 11.85
CA PHE A 215 -8.22 9.99 10.62
C PHE A 215 -8.92 8.64 10.75
N THR A 216 -8.66 7.90 11.82
CA THR A 216 -9.29 6.60 12.09
C THR A 216 -10.80 6.73 12.24
N ARG A 217 -11.26 7.81 12.89
CA ARG A 217 -12.70 8.09 13.00
C ARG A 217 -13.34 8.34 11.64
N LYS A 218 -12.71 9.14 10.79
CA LYS A 218 -13.19 9.40 9.42
C LYS A 218 -13.20 8.13 8.58
N GLU A 219 -12.13 7.32 8.67
CA GLU A 219 -12.05 6.03 8.01
C GLU A 219 -13.24 5.13 8.37
N ASN A 220 -13.54 5.00 9.67
CA ASN A 220 -14.68 4.21 10.16
C ASN A 220 -16.03 4.75 9.67
N ILE A 221 -16.20 6.08 9.60
CA ILE A 221 -17.42 6.70 9.07
C ILE A 221 -17.57 6.39 7.58
N TYR A 222 -16.51 6.54 6.78
CA TYR A 222 -16.55 6.20 5.36
C TYR A 222 -16.86 4.73 5.12
N MET A 223 -16.26 3.82 5.89
CA MET A 223 -16.54 2.38 5.81
C MET A 223 -18.01 2.08 6.12
N SER A 224 -18.58 2.74 7.13
CA SER A 224 -19.99 2.59 7.49
C SER A 224 -20.94 3.08 6.39
N ILE A 225 -20.65 4.23 5.80
CA ILE A 225 -21.43 4.80 4.69
C ILE A 225 -21.38 3.87 3.48
N MET A 226 -20.21 3.35 3.13
CA MET A 226 -20.04 2.46 1.99
C MET A 226 -20.77 1.12 2.19
N SER A 227 -20.76 0.56 3.40
CA SER A 227 -21.51 -0.65 3.70
C SER A 227 -23.02 -0.42 3.55
N LEU A 228 -23.55 0.72 4.00
CA LEU A 228 -24.95 1.09 3.82
C LEU A 228 -25.35 1.26 2.34
N GLN A 229 -24.46 1.85 1.52
CA GLN A 229 -24.69 1.96 0.08
C GLN A 229 -24.74 0.59 -0.62
N GLN A 230 -23.90 -0.36 -0.20
CA GLN A 230 -23.95 -1.73 -0.71
C GLN A 230 -25.27 -2.44 -0.37
N PHE A 231 -25.81 -2.21 0.81
CA PHE A 231 -27.14 -2.75 1.17
C PHE A 231 -28.24 -2.16 0.31
N ALA A 232 -28.19 -0.86 -0.01
CA ALA A 232 -29.20 -0.18 -0.82
C ALA A 232 -29.17 -0.58 -2.31
N ILE A 233 -28.06 -1.07 -2.84
CA ILE A 233 -27.94 -1.50 -4.24
C ILE A 233 -28.39 -2.96 -4.43
N ASN A 234 -28.41 -3.75 -3.36
CA ASN A 234 -28.80 -5.16 -3.40
C ASN A 234 -30.28 -5.42 -3.06
N ILE A 235 -31.09 -4.37 -2.91
CA ILE A 235 -32.55 -4.40 -2.82
C ILE A 235 -33.16 -3.98 -4.16
#